data_e6c753677895e4aead7f1031ee369e42
#
_entry.id   e6c753677895e4aead7f1031ee369e42
#
_cell.length_a   1.000
_cell.length_b   1.000
_cell.length_c   1.000
_cell.angle_alpha   90.00
_cell.angle_beta   90.00
_cell.angle_gamma   90.00
#
_symmetry.space_group_name_H-M   'P 1'
#
loop_
_entity.id
_entity.type
_entity.pdbx_description
1 polymer ?
#
loop_
_entity_poly.entity_id
_entity_poly.type
_entity_poly.pdbx_seq_one_letter_code
_entity_poly.pdbx_strand_id
1 'polypeptide(L)'
;MFLFLRLVLQCRTSLRCAGRVPEVVSEVCGLALEQPHWTTGRLWLLRVGLYKLVRPKTISDDWVWLLDHSVQIGQTKCLLILGIRREDLPPPGQPLRHEDLEPIALLPVLSSNPEIVCRQLELAATKTGVPQAILNDHGSDLHGGIKLFQAQHPATLEIYDITHKAACSLKRRLERDPRWTAYCERVGKTRRQVQQTALAGLVPPAVGDKARFMNLGPLIRWGEETLRVLQQPGPQLPPEKLADKLGWLHDFVAPLREWSQYMAVIDTTLEFVREEGHTQQSATALREMLDALYVDPPARILAIELAAFVRDQAAQVAPGERLPGSTEVLESCFGKMKAIEQHQSRSGFTGLILSLGALVSQTTAEVVAQAMQTIRTKDVWTWCRTVLGPSVQSLRKQIYSSPPLVNETKAR
;
A
#
# COMPACT_ATOMS: atom_id res chain seq x y z
N MET A 1 -19.96 10.07 17.86
CA MET A 1 -19.79 9.28 16.65
C MET A 1 -18.72 9.86 15.72
N PHE A 2 -18.90 11.08 15.20
CA PHE A 2 -17.95 11.70 14.25
C PHE A 2 -16.53 11.79 14.81
N LEU A 3 -16.37 12.27 16.05
CA LEU A 3 -15.07 12.29 16.75
C LEU A 3 -14.40 10.91 16.78
N PHE A 4 -15.15 9.85 17.14
CA PHE A 4 -14.63 8.48 17.15
C PHE A 4 -14.08 8.07 15.78
N LEU A 5 -14.83 8.32 14.71
CA LEU A 5 -14.42 7.96 13.35
C LEU A 5 -13.18 8.74 12.91
N ARG A 6 -13.10 10.04 13.23
CA ARG A 6 -11.90 10.83 12.92
C ARG A 6 -10.65 10.32 13.67
N LEU A 7 -10.78 9.96 14.95
CA LEU A 7 -9.68 9.38 15.71
C LEU A 7 -9.16 8.08 15.06
N VAL A 8 -10.05 7.21 14.61
CA VAL A 8 -9.66 5.95 13.97
C VAL A 8 -9.05 6.19 12.57
N LEU A 9 -9.72 6.99 11.73
CA LEU A 9 -9.36 7.16 10.33
C LEU A 9 -8.16 8.08 10.11
N GLN A 10 -8.05 9.16 10.89
CA GLN A 10 -7.01 10.18 10.72
C GLN A 10 -5.86 10.03 11.71
N CYS A 11 -6.15 9.73 12.98
CA CYS A 11 -5.13 9.63 14.03
C CYS A 11 -4.59 8.19 14.20
N ARG A 12 -5.04 7.22 13.40
CA ARG A 12 -4.68 5.80 13.52
C ARG A 12 -4.88 5.21 14.93
N THR A 13 -5.84 5.77 15.66
CA THR A 13 -6.13 5.34 17.02
C THR A 13 -6.84 3.99 17.00
N SER A 14 -6.52 3.08 17.95
CA SER A 14 -7.23 1.81 18.04
C SER A 14 -8.72 2.04 18.36
N LEU A 15 -9.59 1.13 17.92
CA LEU A 15 -11.04 1.21 18.19
C LEU A 15 -11.35 1.33 19.69
N ARG A 16 -10.59 0.63 20.54
CA ARG A 16 -10.76 0.68 22.01
C ARG A 16 -10.33 2.03 22.58
N CYS A 17 -9.22 2.57 22.11
CA CYS A 17 -8.74 3.87 22.53
C CYS A 17 -9.71 4.97 22.08
N ALA A 18 -10.14 4.96 20.82
CA ALA A 18 -11.12 5.91 20.29
C ALA A 18 -12.45 5.89 21.08
N GLY A 19 -12.85 4.72 21.62
CA GLY A 19 -14.03 4.62 22.49
C GLY A 19 -13.84 5.26 23.87
N ARG A 20 -12.59 5.35 24.39
CA ARG A 20 -12.29 5.98 25.70
C ARG A 20 -12.03 7.48 25.63
N VAL A 21 -11.60 7.99 24.47
CA VAL A 21 -11.29 9.42 24.31
C VAL A 21 -12.44 10.35 24.74
N PRO A 22 -13.74 10.07 24.43
CA PRO A 22 -14.84 10.93 24.91
C PRO A 22 -14.89 11.07 26.42
N GLU A 23 -14.58 10.00 27.19
CA GLU A 23 -14.53 10.05 28.67
C GLU A 23 -13.43 11.02 29.12
N VAL A 24 -12.21 10.86 28.60
CA VAL A 24 -11.08 11.75 28.93
C VAL A 24 -11.38 13.20 28.56
N VAL A 25 -11.96 13.44 27.39
CA VAL A 25 -12.35 14.80 26.96
C VAL A 25 -13.45 15.38 27.88
N SER A 26 -14.40 14.55 28.30
CA SER A 26 -15.45 14.97 29.27
C SER A 26 -14.83 15.41 30.58
N GLU A 27 -13.90 14.62 31.15
CA GLU A 27 -13.22 14.94 32.41
C GLU A 27 -12.37 16.21 32.31
N VAL A 28 -11.57 16.35 31.23
CA VAL A 28 -10.63 17.49 31.06
C VAL A 28 -11.35 18.78 30.69
N CYS A 29 -12.37 18.71 29.84
CA CYS A 29 -13.04 19.89 29.29
C CYS A 29 -14.38 20.21 29.96
N GLY A 30 -14.84 19.41 30.93
CA GLY A 30 -16.15 19.58 31.57
C GLY A 30 -17.33 19.36 30.62
N LEU A 31 -17.15 18.60 29.54
CA LEU A 31 -18.16 18.32 28.51
C LEU A 31 -18.89 17.01 28.82
N ALA A 32 -20.21 16.98 28.70
CA ALA A 32 -20.99 15.76 28.81
C ALA A 32 -20.96 14.99 27.47
N LEU A 33 -19.97 14.10 27.26
CA LEU A 33 -19.86 13.26 26.09
C LEU A 33 -20.18 11.81 26.44
N GLU A 34 -21.06 11.18 25.67
CA GLU A 34 -21.33 9.74 25.82
C GLU A 34 -20.14 8.93 25.32
N GLN A 35 -19.73 7.95 26.15
CA GLN A 35 -18.68 6.99 25.83
C GLN A 35 -19.25 5.81 25.01
N PRO A 36 -18.95 5.70 23.72
CA PRO A 36 -19.42 4.56 22.94
C PRO A 36 -18.55 3.32 23.24
N HIS A 37 -19.19 2.17 23.34
CA HIS A 37 -18.43 0.93 23.33
C HIS A 37 -17.71 0.75 21.99
N TRP A 38 -16.49 0.23 21.99
CA TRP A 38 -15.65 0.09 20.79
C TRP A 38 -16.30 -0.76 19.68
N THR A 39 -17.15 -1.74 20.03
CA THR A 39 -17.90 -2.54 19.04
C THR A 39 -18.94 -1.70 18.29
N THR A 40 -19.58 -0.75 18.98
CA THR A 40 -20.50 0.21 18.36
C THR A 40 -19.73 1.11 17.39
N GLY A 41 -18.59 1.64 17.82
CA GLY A 41 -17.70 2.42 16.94
C GLY A 41 -17.20 1.64 15.73
N ARG A 42 -16.88 0.35 15.92
CA ARG A 42 -16.57 -0.54 14.80
C ARG A 42 -17.73 -0.64 13.80
N LEU A 43 -18.95 -0.79 14.28
CA LEU A 43 -20.13 -0.85 13.40
C LEU A 43 -20.33 0.47 12.63
N TRP A 44 -20.11 1.61 13.26
CA TRP A 44 -20.14 2.91 12.56
C TRP A 44 -19.12 2.96 11.44
N LEU A 45 -17.89 2.53 11.69
CA LEU A 45 -16.82 2.46 10.69
C LEU A 45 -17.25 1.59 9.49
N LEU A 46 -17.80 0.39 9.74
CA LEU A 46 -18.22 -0.51 8.68
C LEU A 46 -19.42 0.05 7.89
N ARG A 47 -20.36 0.73 8.56
CA ARG A 47 -21.50 1.38 7.91
C ARG A 47 -21.06 2.51 6.99
N VAL A 48 -20.10 3.34 7.44
CA VAL A 48 -19.52 4.40 6.60
C VAL A 48 -18.80 3.80 5.40
N GLY A 49 -18.00 2.76 5.60
CA GLY A 49 -17.29 2.09 4.51
C GLY A 49 -18.26 1.47 3.49
N LEU A 50 -19.30 0.77 3.94
CA LEU A 50 -20.31 0.22 3.06
C LEU A 50 -21.09 1.32 2.33
N TYR A 51 -21.49 2.38 3.03
CA TYR A 51 -22.18 3.53 2.42
C TYR A 51 -21.38 4.12 1.26
N LYS A 52 -20.12 4.45 1.51
CA LYS A 52 -19.26 5.01 0.45
C LYS A 52 -19.06 4.04 -0.72
N LEU A 53 -19.01 2.73 -0.47
CA LEU A 53 -18.85 1.70 -1.50
C LEU A 53 -20.11 1.54 -2.38
N VAL A 54 -21.30 1.68 -1.79
CA VAL A 54 -22.59 1.40 -2.50
C VAL A 54 -23.33 2.65 -2.93
N ARG A 55 -22.96 3.86 -2.43
CA ARG A 55 -23.60 5.10 -2.88
C ARG A 55 -23.42 5.27 -4.38
N PRO A 56 -24.41 5.87 -5.08
CA PRO A 56 -24.30 6.14 -6.50
C PRO A 56 -23.01 6.92 -6.81
N LYS A 57 -22.39 6.59 -7.92
CA LYS A 57 -21.25 7.31 -8.49
C LYS A 57 -21.68 8.07 -9.72
N THR A 58 -20.98 9.14 -10.06
CA THR A 58 -21.18 9.84 -11.33
C THR A 58 -20.83 8.89 -12.47
N ILE A 59 -21.74 8.72 -13.43
CA ILE A 59 -21.45 7.97 -14.66
C ILE A 59 -20.70 8.91 -15.61
N SER A 60 -19.46 8.58 -15.95
CA SER A 60 -18.60 9.39 -16.81
C SER A 60 -17.51 8.53 -17.44
N ASP A 61 -16.88 9.05 -18.49
CA ASP A 61 -15.79 8.42 -19.23
C ASP A 61 -14.38 8.94 -18.83
N ASP A 62 -14.31 9.88 -17.89
CA ASP A 62 -13.05 10.48 -17.42
C ASP A 62 -12.54 9.88 -16.09
N TRP A 63 -13.08 8.76 -15.64
CA TRP A 63 -12.59 8.06 -14.46
C TRP A 63 -11.19 7.49 -14.69
N VAL A 64 -10.33 7.68 -13.70
CA VAL A 64 -9.06 6.95 -13.58
C VAL A 64 -9.21 5.98 -12.42
N TRP A 65 -9.08 4.68 -12.70
CA TRP A 65 -9.14 3.64 -11.68
C TRP A 65 -7.73 3.23 -11.23
N LEU A 66 -7.59 3.02 -9.93
CA LEU A 66 -6.40 2.45 -9.31
C LEU A 66 -6.77 1.06 -8.79
N LEU A 67 -6.03 0.03 -9.21
CA LEU A 67 -6.30 -1.37 -8.89
C LEU A 67 -5.16 -2.01 -8.14
N ASP A 68 -5.49 -2.80 -7.13
CA ASP A 68 -4.55 -3.74 -6.51
C ASP A 68 -5.28 -4.87 -5.79
N HIS A 69 -4.59 -6.01 -5.64
CA HIS A 69 -5.07 -7.14 -4.86
C HIS A 69 -4.60 -7.08 -3.40
N SER A 70 -5.53 -6.92 -2.47
CA SER A 70 -5.23 -7.21 -1.07
C SER A 70 -5.20 -8.72 -0.85
N VAL A 71 -4.05 -9.25 -0.44
CA VAL A 71 -3.91 -10.66 -0.05
C VAL A 71 -4.03 -10.78 1.45
N GLN A 72 -4.95 -11.66 1.91
CA GLN A 72 -5.12 -12.00 3.32
C GLN A 72 -4.95 -13.50 3.57
N ILE A 73 -5.20 -13.94 4.80
CA ILE A 73 -5.00 -15.33 5.22
C ILE A 73 -5.79 -16.29 4.34
N GLY A 74 -5.11 -17.32 3.81
CA GLY A 74 -5.68 -18.32 2.91
C GLY A 74 -5.51 -17.96 1.43
N GLN A 75 -6.35 -18.55 0.60
CA GLN A 75 -6.31 -18.36 -0.86
C GLN A 75 -7.12 -17.16 -1.35
N THR A 76 -7.89 -16.51 -0.48
CA THR A 76 -8.77 -15.41 -0.87
C THR A 76 -7.97 -14.15 -1.18
N LYS A 77 -8.14 -13.62 -2.38
CA LYS A 77 -7.69 -12.30 -2.80
C LYS A 77 -8.89 -11.36 -2.84
N CYS A 78 -8.69 -10.07 -2.61
CA CYS A 78 -9.73 -9.07 -2.81
C CYS A 78 -9.23 -7.99 -3.75
N LEU A 79 -9.84 -7.86 -4.91
CA LEU A 79 -9.58 -6.74 -5.79
C LEU A 79 -10.20 -5.49 -5.18
N LEU A 80 -9.36 -4.50 -4.91
CA LEU A 80 -9.76 -3.14 -4.55
C LEU A 80 -9.70 -2.28 -5.80
N ILE A 81 -10.81 -1.60 -6.10
CA ILE A 81 -10.88 -0.58 -7.13
C ILE A 81 -11.21 0.75 -6.46
N LEU A 82 -10.27 1.67 -6.49
CA LEU A 82 -10.48 3.07 -6.16
C LEU A 82 -10.51 3.88 -7.44
N GLY A 83 -11.18 5.01 -7.44
CA GLY A 83 -11.26 5.87 -8.62
C GLY A 83 -11.23 7.35 -8.27
N ILE A 84 -10.80 8.14 -9.24
CA ILE A 84 -10.86 9.59 -9.24
C ILE A 84 -11.30 10.06 -10.61
N ARG A 85 -12.10 11.12 -10.67
CA ARG A 85 -12.38 11.78 -11.92
C ARG A 85 -11.14 12.57 -12.34
N ARG A 86 -10.83 12.58 -13.64
CA ARG A 86 -9.70 13.37 -14.14
C ARG A 86 -9.85 14.86 -13.78
N GLU A 87 -11.08 15.39 -13.83
CA GLU A 87 -11.36 16.77 -13.44
C GLU A 87 -11.09 17.07 -11.95
N ASP A 88 -11.13 16.04 -11.10
CA ASP A 88 -10.91 16.16 -9.64
C ASP A 88 -9.45 15.87 -9.24
N LEU A 89 -8.54 15.59 -10.20
CA LEU A 89 -7.12 15.37 -9.90
C LEU A 89 -6.52 16.59 -9.20
N PRO A 90 -5.77 16.40 -8.09
CA PRO A 90 -5.08 17.51 -7.44
C PRO A 90 -4.15 18.22 -8.45
N PRO A 91 -3.87 19.51 -8.27
CA PRO A 91 -2.98 20.23 -9.18
C PRO A 91 -1.58 19.59 -9.24
N PRO A 92 -0.79 19.84 -10.32
CA PRO A 92 0.62 19.44 -10.38
C PRO A 92 1.39 19.87 -9.12
N GLY A 93 2.37 19.06 -8.70
CA GLY A 93 3.12 19.27 -7.46
C GLY A 93 2.40 18.74 -6.20
N GLN A 94 1.23 18.14 -6.34
CA GLN A 94 0.49 17.56 -5.22
C GLN A 94 0.19 16.08 -5.48
N PRO A 95 0.65 15.17 -4.59
CA PRO A 95 0.36 13.75 -4.72
C PRO A 95 -1.11 13.43 -4.41
N LEU A 96 -1.63 12.34 -4.98
CA LEU A 96 -2.95 11.80 -4.65
C LEU A 96 -3.02 11.44 -3.16
N ARG A 97 -4.12 11.86 -2.52
CA ARG A 97 -4.44 11.55 -1.13
C ARG A 97 -5.64 10.60 -1.05
N HIS A 98 -5.83 10.00 0.12
CA HIS A 98 -6.97 9.13 0.36
C HIS A 98 -8.33 9.84 0.17
N GLU A 99 -8.39 11.12 0.56
CA GLU A 99 -9.59 11.94 0.43
C GLU A 99 -9.98 12.26 -1.00
N ASP A 100 -9.06 12.17 -1.95
CA ASP A 100 -9.29 12.47 -3.37
C ASP A 100 -9.94 11.27 -4.09
N LEU A 101 -9.93 10.09 -3.49
CA LEU A 101 -10.36 8.85 -4.12
C LEU A 101 -11.73 8.40 -3.66
N GLU A 102 -12.50 7.82 -4.58
CA GLU A 102 -13.77 7.14 -4.31
C GLU A 102 -13.60 5.61 -4.31
N PRO A 103 -14.19 4.89 -3.33
CA PRO A 103 -14.22 3.44 -3.37
C PRO A 103 -15.27 2.97 -4.38
N ILE A 104 -14.83 2.29 -5.45
CA ILE A 104 -15.71 1.79 -6.51
C ILE A 104 -16.12 0.34 -6.22
N ALA A 105 -15.12 -0.51 -5.92
CA ALA A 105 -15.39 -1.93 -5.68
C ALA A 105 -14.44 -2.58 -4.68
N LEU A 106 -14.97 -3.56 -3.94
CA LEU A 106 -14.25 -4.54 -3.12
C LEU A 106 -14.76 -5.92 -3.55
N LEU A 107 -13.94 -6.68 -4.27
CA LEU A 107 -14.35 -7.89 -4.99
C LEU A 107 -13.47 -9.08 -4.56
N PRO A 108 -13.84 -9.79 -3.48
CA PRO A 108 -13.10 -10.96 -3.02
C PRO A 108 -13.33 -12.15 -3.93
N VAL A 109 -12.27 -12.93 -4.17
CA VAL A 109 -12.28 -14.18 -4.93
C VAL A 109 -11.36 -15.21 -4.29
N LEU A 110 -11.65 -16.50 -4.46
CA LEU A 110 -10.80 -17.59 -3.97
C LEU A 110 -9.55 -17.78 -4.85
N SER A 111 -9.67 -17.49 -6.13
CA SER A 111 -8.57 -17.47 -7.09
C SER A 111 -8.77 -16.31 -8.05
N SER A 112 -7.70 -15.76 -8.57
CA SER A 112 -7.72 -14.70 -9.56
C SER A 112 -7.05 -15.17 -10.83
N ASN A 113 -7.67 -14.84 -11.96
CA ASN A 113 -7.14 -15.01 -13.30
C ASN A 113 -7.64 -13.85 -14.20
N PRO A 114 -7.11 -13.69 -15.43
CA PRO A 114 -7.51 -12.60 -16.32
C PRO A 114 -9.01 -12.49 -16.56
N GLU A 115 -9.72 -13.61 -16.74
CA GLU A 115 -11.15 -13.64 -17.04
C GLU A 115 -11.98 -13.18 -15.83
N ILE A 116 -11.55 -13.54 -14.61
CA ILE A 116 -12.21 -13.09 -13.38
C ILE A 116 -12.00 -11.59 -13.22
N VAL A 117 -10.78 -11.10 -13.40
CA VAL A 117 -10.47 -9.67 -13.32
C VAL A 117 -11.28 -8.88 -14.35
N CYS A 118 -11.32 -9.33 -15.62
CA CYS A 118 -12.11 -8.67 -16.66
C CYS A 118 -13.59 -8.54 -16.25
N ARG A 119 -14.21 -9.62 -15.76
CA ARG A 119 -15.60 -9.57 -15.25
C ARG A 119 -15.78 -8.62 -14.07
N GLN A 120 -14.77 -8.51 -13.19
CA GLN A 120 -14.78 -7.58 -12.07
C GLN A 120 -14.71 -6.12 -12.54
N LEU A 121 -13.93 -5.84 -13.60
CA LEU A 121 -13.85 -4.52 -14.22
C LEU A 121 -15.17 -4.15 -14.91
N GLU A 122 -15.79 -5.07 -15.65
CA GLU A 122 -17.12 -4.86 -16.26
C GLU A 122 -18.18 -4.53 -15.19
N LEU A 123 -18.17 -5.26 -14.07
CA LEU A 123 -19.05 -4.96 -12.95
C LEU A 123 -18.80 -3.57 -12.34
N ALA A 124 -17.54 -3.15 -12.27
CA ALA A 124 -17.21 -1.81 -11.80
C ALA A 124 -17.67 -0.72 -12.79
N ALA A 125 -17.55 -0.98 -14.10
CA ALA A 125 -17.98 -0.06 -15.15
C ALA A 125 -19.49 0.21 -15.11
N THR A 126 -20.30 -0.72 -14.62
CA THR A 126 -21.74 -0.46 -14.43
C THR A 126 -22.02 0.65 -13.39
N LYS A 127 -21.06 0.96 -12.52
CA LYS A 127 -21.22 1.96 -11.45
C LYS A 127 -20.71 3.34 -11.82
N THR A 128 -19.70 3.43 -12.67
CA THR A 128 -18.99 4.69 -12.96
C THR A 128 -19.00 5.07 -14.44
N GLY A 129 -19.35 4.16 -15.33
CA GLY A 129 -18.98 4.21 -16.73
C GLY A 129 -17.62 3.57 -16.96
N VAL A 130 -17.24 3.44 -18.23
CA VAL A 130 -15.94 2.88 -18.65
C VAL A 130 -14.84 3.88 -18.31
N PRO A 131 -13.76 3.47 -17.61
CA PRO A 131 -12.71 4.41 -17.21
C PRO A 131 -11.84 4.83 -18.40
N GLN A 132 -11.35 6.06 -18.36
CA GLN A 132 -10.33 6.55 -19.30
C GLN A 132 -9.00 5.80 -19.12
N ALA A 133 -8.62 5.54 -17.87
CA ALA A 133 -7.36 4.87 -17.57
C ALA A 133 -7.50 3.94 -16.35
N ILE A 134 -6.68 2.89 -16.35
CA ILE A 134 -6.54 1.92 -15.26
C ILE A 134 -5.07 1.86 -14.87
N LEU A 135 -4.76 2.25 -13.63
CA LEU A 135 -3.44 2.21 -13.03
C LEU A 135 -3.30 0.97 -12.15
N ASN A 136 -2.26 0.14 -12.37
CA ASN A 136 -2.04 -1.13 -11.68
C ASN A 136 -0.56 -1.52 -11.59
N ASP A 137 -0.23 -2.56 -10.82
CA ASP A 137 1.13 -3.07 -10.61
C ASP A 137 1.62 -4.04 -11.69
N HIS A 138 0.84 -4.29 -12.73
CA HIS A 138 1.12 -5.27 -13.77
C HIS A 138 1.26 -6.72 -13.26
N GLY A 139 0.65 -7.08 -12.14
CA GLY A 139 0.44 -8.48 -11.78
C GLY A 139 -0.18 -9.25 -12.94
N SER A 140 0.26 -10.47 -13.21
CA SER A 140 -0.11 -11.21 -14.43
C SER A 140 -1.61 -11.37 -14.63
N ASP A 141 -2.37 -11.55 -13.54
CA ASP A 141 -3.83 -11.65 -13.55
C ASP A 141 -4.50 -10.28 -13.79
N LEU A 142 -3.97 -9.19 -13.19
CA LEU A 142 -4.46 -7.83 -13.42
C LEU A 142 -4.19 -7.38 -14.84
N HIS A 143 -2.94 -7.45 -15.28
CA HIS A 143 -2.56 -7.05 -16.64
C HIS A 143 -3.34 -7.84 -17.72
N GLY A 144 -3.42 -9.17 -17.57
CA GLY A 144 -4.20 -10.00 -18.49
C GLY A 144 -5.68 -9.64 -18.50
N GLY A 145 -6.28 -9.39 -17.31
CA GLY A 145 -7.67 -8.99 -17.20
C GLY A 145 -7.97 -7.61 -17.80
N ILE A 146 -7.04 -6.65 -17.63
CA ILE A 146 -7.15 -5.32 -18.26
C ILE A 146 -7.04 -5.45 -19.79
N LYS A 147 -6.17 -6.32 -20.31
CA LYS A 147 -6.09 -6.56 -21.77
C LYS A 147 -7.40 -7.13 -22.33
N LEU A 148 -8.05 -8.05 -21.62
CA LEU A 148 -9.36 -8.55 -22.01
C LEU A 148 -10.44 -7.46 -21.96
N PHE A 149 -10.40 -6.60 -20.94
CA PHE A 149 -11.28 -5.44 -20.83
C PHE A 149 -11.06 -4.43 -21.95
N GLN A 150 -9.80 -4.09 -22.26
CA GLN A 150 -9.44 -3.20 -23.37
C GLN A 150 -9.88 -3.72 -24.75
N ALA A 151 -9.95 -5.04 -24.94
CA ALA A 151 -10.46 -5.61 -26.19
C ALA A 151 -11.95 -5.24 -26.43
N GLN A 152 -12.72 -4.98 -25.37
CA GLN A 152 -14.10 -4.51 -25.43
C GLN A 152 -14.19 -2.97 -25.32
N HIS A 153 -13.23 -2.34 -24.66
CA HIS A 153 -13.15 -0.90 -24.39
C HIS A 153 -11.80 -0.33 -24.85
N PRO A 154 -11.54 -0.24 -26.15
CA PRO A 154 -10.21 0.09 -26.71
C PRO A 154 -9.71 1.50 -26.35
N ALA A 155 -10.59 2.40 -25.93
CA ALA A 155 -10.22 3.75 -25.47
C ALA A 155 -9.62 3.79 -24.06
N THR A 156 -9.80 2.73 -23.24
CA THR A 156 -9.25 2.67 -21.90
C THR A 156 -7.74 2.47 -21.94
N LEU A 157 -6.99 3.34 -21.30
CA LEU A 157 -5.54 3.26 -21.19
C LEU A 157 -5.14 2.34 -20.02
N GLU A 158 -4.04 1.62 -20.16
CA GLU A 158 -3.40 0.93 -19.03
C GLU A 158 -2.12 1.65 -18.65
N ILE A 159 -2.04 2.11 -17.39
CA ILE A 159 -0.87 2.78 -16.84
C ILE A 159 -0.22 1.83 -15.84
N TYR A 160 1.08 1.61 -16.01
CA TYR A 160 1.85 0.78 -15.10
C TYR A 160 2.44 1.62 -13.96
N ASP A 161 2.23 1.18 -12.71
CA ASP A 161 2.75 1.83 -11.51
C ASP A 161 4.27 1.98 -11.53
N ILE A 162 4.75 3.22 -11.39
CA ILE A 162 6.18 3.54 -11.36
C ILE A 162 6.90 2.93 -10.17
N THR A 163 6.24 2.84 -9.02
CA THR A 163 6.83 2.29 -7.79
C THR A 163 7.16 0.81 -7.98
N HIS A 164 6.21 0.06 -8.54
CA HIS A 164 6.45 -1.35 -8.86
C HIS A 164 7.51 -1.53 -9.96
N LYS A 165 7.49 -0.71 -11.01
CA LYS A 165 8.52 -0.72 -12.07
C LYS A 165 9.91 -0.45 -11.52
N ALA A 166 10.06 0.57 -10.68
CA ALA A 166 11.33 0.91 -10.05
C ALA A 166 11.85 -0.22 -9.13
N ALA A 167 10.95 -0.80 -8.31
CA ALA A 167 11.28 -1.95 -7.47
C ALA A 167 11.74 -3.16 -8.27
N CYS A 168 11.08 -3.49 -9.39
CA CYS A 168 11.48 -4.58 -10.29
C CYS A 168 12.84 -4.29 -10.96
N SER A 169 13.11 -3.06 -11.35
CA SER A 169 14.37 -2.66 -11.97
C SER A 169 15.53 -2.73 -10.98
N LEU A 170 15.32 -2.30 -9.72
CA LEU A 170 16.29 -2.41 -8.64
C LEU A 170 16.55 -3.87 -8.26
N LYS A 171 15.48 -4.65 -8.07
CA LYS A 171 15.54 -6.09 -7.76
C LYS A 171 16.43 -6.83 -8.75
N ARG A 172 16.22 -6.63 -10.05
CA ARG A 172 16.98 -7.29 -11.11
C ARG A 172 18.48 -7.02 -11.06
N ARG A 173 18.86 -5.81 -10.58
CA ARG A 173 20.26 -5.42 -10.40
C ARG A 173 20.87 -6.04 -9.14
N LEU A 174 20.18 -5.91 -8.02
CA LEU A 174 20.69 -6.34 -6.72
C LEU A 174 20.70 -7.88 -6.55
N GLU A 175 19.72 -8.60 -7.13
CA GLU A 175 19.73 -10.07 -7.10
C GLU A 175 20.92 -10.69 -7.88
N ARG A 176 21.47 -9.96 -8.84
CA ARG A 176 22.64 -10.36 -9.61
C ARG A 176 23.95 -9.89 -9.01
N ASP A 177 23.90 -9.08 -7.97
CA ASP A 177 25.08 -8.53 -7.31
C ASP A 177 25.45 -9.37 -6.07
N PRO A 178 26.52 -10.18 -6.12
CA PRO A 178 26.92 -10.99 -4.96
C PRO A 178 27.32 -10.14 -3.76
N ARG A 179 27.76 -8.88 -3.98
CA ARG A 179 28.09 -7.92 -2.92
C ARG A 179 26.84 -7.59 -2.10
N TRP A 180 25.67 -7.49 -2.74
CA TRP A 180 24.41 -7.22 -2.07
C TRP A 180 24.01 -8.36 -1.12
N THR A 181 24.13 -9.60 -1.56
CA THR A 181 23.84 -10.78 -0.73
C THR A 181 24.77 -10.81 0.49
N ALA A 182 26.08 -10.65 0.27
CA ALA A 182 27.06 -10.61 1.36
C ALA A 182 26.81 -9.46 2.35
N TYR A 183 26.41 -8.28 1.85
CA TYR A 183 26.03 -7.14 2.69
C TYR A 183 24.82 -7.45 3.58
N CYS A 184 23.74 -7.98 3.01
CA CYS A 184 22.54 -8.35 3.76
C CYS A 184 22.82 -9.39 4.86
N GLU A 185 23.66 -10.38 4.58
CA GLU A 185 24.06 -11.40 5.57
C GLU A 185 24.85 -10.76 6.73
N ARG A 186 25.82 -9.89 6.40
CA ARG A 186 26.62 -9.16 7.40
C ARG A 186 25.74 -8.23 8.25
N VAL A 187 24.82 -7.50 7.64
CA VAL A 187 23.85 -6.67 8.34
C VAL A 187 23.00 -7.48 9.31
N GLY A 188 22.45 -8.62 8.88
CA GLY A 188 21.65 -9.51 9.72
C GLY A 188 22.42 -10.07 10.93
N LYS A 189 23.70 -10.40 10.72
CA LYS A 189 24.61 -10.83 11.80
C LYS A 189 24.90 -9.68 12.77
N THR A 190 25.25 -8.52 12.24
CA THR A 190 25.59 -7.31 13.01
C THR A 190 24.41 -6.89 13.88
N ARG A 191 23.19 -6.88 13.35
CA ARG A 191 21.99 -6.52 14.13
C ARG A 191 21.87 -7.36 15.41
N ARG A 192 22.06 -8.67 15.31
CA ARG A 192 21.99 -9.58 16.49
C ARG A 192 23.13 -9.35 17.49
N GLN A 193 24.30 -8.93 16.98
CA GLN A 193 25.49 -8.73 17.82
C GLN A 193 25.52 -7.42 18.59
N VAL A 194 24.88 -6.35 18.04
CA VAL A 194 25.03 -5.00 18.62
C VAL A 194 23.80 -4.52 19.39
N GLN A 195 22.60 -5.12 19.17
CA GLN A 195 21.33 -4.61 19.70
C GLN A 195 21.24 -4.53 21.24
N GLN A 196 22.07 -5.30 21.96
CA GLN A 196 22.09 -5.35 23.43
C GLN A 196 23.46 -4.96 23.99
N THR A 197 24.19 -4.10 23.31
CA THR A 197 25.54 -3.67 23.68
C THR A 197 25.64 -2.13 23.74
N ALA A 198 26.80 -1.60 24.11
CA ALA A 198 27.09 -0.16 24.05
C ALA A 198 26.96 0.41 22.62
N LEU A 199 26.88 -0.44 21.59
CA LEU A 199 26.68 -0.06 20.20
C LEU A 199 25.20 -0.10 19.77
N ALA A 200 24.26 -0.20 20.70
CA ALA A 200 22.82 -0.29 20.39
C ALA A 200 22.30 0.87 19.51
N GLY A 201 22.89 2.06 19.62
CA GLY A 201 22.59 3.21 18.76
C GLY A 201 22.95 3.01 17.27
N LEU A 202 23.78 2.02 16.96
CA LEU A 202 24.22 1.68 15.61
C LEU A 202 23.56 0.38 15.07
N VAL A 203 22.46 -0.05 15.68
CA VAL A 203 21.73 -1.25 15.22
C VAL A 203 21.17 -1.00 13.81
N PRO A 204 21.51 -1.86 12.82
CA PRO A 204 20.95 -1.74 11.49
C PRO A 204 19.41 -1.89 11.48
N PRO A 205 18.72 -1.24 10.55
CA PRO A 205 17.28 -1.42 10.38
C PRO A 205 16.93 -2.87 10.08
N ALA A 206 15.73 -3.28 10.47
CA ALA A 206 15.24 -4.62 10.13
C ALA A 206 14.93 -4.70 8.63
N VAL A 207 15.45 -5.72 7.98
CA VAL A 207 15.09 -6.02 6.59
C VAL A 207 13.82 -6.88 6.64
N GLY A 208 12.70 -6.33 6.18
CA GLY A 208 11.45 -7.07 6.04
C GLY A 208 11.46 -7.96 4.79
N ASP A 209 10.82 -9.14 4.87
CA ASP A 209 10.71 -10.03 3.71
C ASP A 209 9.76 -9.48 2.62
N LYS A 210 8.75 -8.71 3.03
CA LYS A 210 7.78 -8.09 2.13
C LYS A 210 8.27 -6.72 1.65
N ALA A 211 8.04 -6.42 0.38
CA ALA A 211 8.47 -5.18 -0.26
C ALA A 211 9.99 -4.91 -0.09
N ARG A 212 10.79 -5.99 -0.09
CA ARG A 212 12.22 -5.97 0.20
C ARG A 212 12.98 -4.94 -0.64
N PHE A 213 12.64 -4.83 -1.93
CA PHE A 213 13.32 -3.92 -2.86
C PHE A 213 12.75 -2.51 -2.92
N MET A 214 11.68 -2.21 -2.17
CA MET A 214 11.12 -0.86 -2.04
C MET A 214 11.62 -0.14 -0.78
N ASN A 215 12.16 -0.88 0.19
CA ASN A 215 12.58 -0.36 1.50
C ASN A 215 14.08 -0.53 1.76
N LEU A 216 14.90 -0.40 0.73
CA LEU A 216 16.36 -0.54 0.84
C LEU A 216 17.05 0.74 1.27
N GLY A 217 16.48 1.91 1.01
CA GLY A 217 17.04 3.20 1.34
C GLY A 217 17.51 3.31 2.79
N PRO A 218 16.71 2.93 3.81
CA PRO A 218 17.15 2.94 5.21
C PRO A 218 18.38 2.06 5.48
N LEU A 219 18.48 0.91 4.80
CA LEU A 219 19.60 -0.01 4.99
C LEU A 219 20.89 0.51 4.38
N ILE A 220 20.82 1.07 3.19
CA ILE A 220 21.95 1.69 2.50
C ILE A 220 22.42 2.93 3.28
N ARG A 221 21.47 3.79 3.68
CA ARG A 221 21.75 4.99 4.47
C ARG A 221 22.42 4.64 5.81
N TRP A 222 21.93 3.61 6.51
CA TRP A 222 22.57 3.11 7.71
C TRP A 222 24.03 2.73 7.48
N GLY A 223 24.34 2.05 6.38
CA GLY A 223 25.70 1.68 6.01
C GLY A 223 26.61 2.90 5.82
N GLU A 224 26.13 3.90 5.07
CA GLU A 224 26.87 5.15 4.83
C GLU A 224 27.08 5.97 6.11
N GLU A 225 26.04 6.10 6.92
CA GLU A 225 26.12 6.83 8.20
C GLU A 225 27.07 6.12 9.18
N THR A 226 27.01 4.79 9.24
CA THR A 226 27.90 4.00 10.09
C THR A 226 29.35 4.09 9.63
N LEU A 227 29.62 4.13 8.32
CA LEU A 227 30.97 4.39 7.79
C LEU A 227 31.52 5.74 8.23
N ARG A 228 30.70 6.80 8.26
CA ARG A 228 31.12 8.12 8.77
C ARG A 228 31.45 8.03 10.26
N VAL A 229 30.67 7.30 11.06
CA VAL A 229 30.96 7.09 12.48
C VAL A 229 32.26 6.30 12.68
N LEU A 230 32.57 5.31 11.83
CA LEU A 230 33.82 4.57 11.87
C LEU A 230 35.05 5.47 11.56
N GLN A 231 34.89 6.44 10.68
CA GLN A 231 35.97 7.42 10.36
C GLN A 231 36.19 8.44 11.47
N GLN A 232 35.11 8.83 12.17
CA GLN A 232 35.17 9.84 13.24
C GLN A 232 34.31 9.37 14.43
N PRO A 233 34.79 8.40 15.23
CA PRO A 233 34.03 7.89 16.36
C PRO A 233 33.87 8.97 17.43
N GLY A 234 32.63 9.12 17.91
CA GLY A 234 32.33 9.98 19.03
C GLY A 234 32.95 9.45 20.33
N PRO A 235 33.20 10.33 21.33
CA PRO A 235 33.94 10.00 22.57
C PRO A 235 33.26 8.93 23.43
N GLN A 236 31.96 8.65 23.20
CA GLN A 236 31.21 7.67 23.95
C GLN A 236 31.22 6.25 23.35
N LEU A 237 31.82 6.11 22.17
CA LEU A 237 31.83 4.83 21.43
C LEU A 237 33.22 4.16 21.62
N PRO A 238 33.28 2.90 22.13
CA PRO A 238 34.54 2.21 22.29
C PRO A 238 35.14 1.82 20.94
N PRO A 239 36.30 2.39 20.51
CA PRO A 239 36.85 2.22 19.16
C PRO A 239 37.12 0.75 18.79
N GLU A 240 37.63 -0.05 19.73
CA GLU A 240 37.90 -1.48 19.52
C GLU A 240 36.64 -2.26 19.21
N LYS A 241 35.54 -2.01 19.93
CA LYS A 241 34.26 -2.68 19.70
C LYS A 241 33.61 -2.21 18.38
N LEU A 242 33.80 -0.95 18.01
CA LEU A 242 33.37 -0.42 16.71
C LEU A 242 34.08 -1.17 15.57
N ALA A 243 35.42 -1.26 15.63
CA ALA A 243 36.22 -1.94 14.62
C ALA A 243 35.85 -3.44 14.53
N ASP A 244 35.72 -4.12 15.67
CA ASP A 244 35.35 -5.55 15.72
C ASP A 244 33.96 -5.85 15.12
N LYS A 245 32.94 -5.04 15.44
CA LYS A 245 31.55 -5.33 15.05
C LYS A 245 31.13 -4.68 13.72
N LEU A 246 31.71 -3.57 13.35
CA LEU A 246 31.27 -2.73 12.23
C LEU A 246 32.37 -2.48 11.20
N GLY A 247 33.65 -2.79 11.51
CA GLY A 247 34.78 -2.57 10.59
C GLY A 247 34.66 -3.23 9.22
N TRP A 248 33.87 -4.30 9.12
CA TRP A 248 33.56 -4.96 7.86
C TRP A 248 32.88 -4.05 6.82
N LEU A 249 32.27 -2.95 7.25
CA LEU A 249 31.65 -1.97 6.35
C LEU A 249 32.67 -1.28 5.41
N HIS A 250 33.95 -1.28 5.77
CA HIS A 250 35.00 -0.73 4.89
C HIS A 250 35.11 -1.51 3.57
N ASP A 251 34.74 -2.80 3.55
CA ASP A 251 34.70 -3.61 2.33
C ASP A 251 33.56 -3.21 1.40
N PHE A 252 32.58 -2.41 1.89
CA PHE A 252 31.38 -2.02 1.17
C PHE A 252 31.30 -0.54 0.81
N VAL A 253 32.38 0.23 0.94
CA VAL A 253 32.40 1.67 0.61
C VAL A 253 31.96 1.92 -0.85
N ALA A 254 32.57 1.22 -1.80
CA ALA A 254 32.21 1.37 -3.22
C ALA A 254 30.81 0.82 -3.56
N PRO A 255 30.41 -0.38 -3.10
CA PRO A 255 29.03 -0.86 -3.28
C PRO A 255 27.96 0.08 -2.68
N LEU A 256 28.14 0.57 -1.45
CA LEU A 256 27.21 1.49 -0.80
C LEU A 256 27.03 2.78 -1.60
N ARG A 257 28.12 3.35 -2.12
CA ARG A 257 28.06 4.51 -3.00
C ARG A 257 27.24 4.23 -4.27
N GLU A 258 27.46 3.08 -4.91
CA GLU A 258 26.71 2.67 -6.09
C GLU A 258 25.21 2.51 -5.79
N TRP A 259 24.87 1.79 -4.71
CA TRP A 259 23.48 1.55 -4.31
C TRP A 259 22.77 2.83 -3.86
N SER A 260 23.49 3.75 -3.21
CA SER A 260 22.98 5.07 -2.85
C SER A 260 22.60 5.89 -4.09
N GLN A 261 23.41 5.80 -5.15
CA GLN A 261 23.07 6.44 -6.43
C GLN A 261 21.87 5.80 -7.11
N TYR A 262 21.68 4.45 -7.01
CA TYR A 262 20.43 3.82 -7.45
C TYR A 262 19.23 4.37 -6.70
N MET A 263 19.35 4.52 -5.38
CA MET A 263 18.26 5.09 -4.58
C MET A 263 17.97 6.54 -4.95
N ALA A 264 18.99 7.37 -5.17
CA ALA A 264 18.80 8.75 -5.61
C ALA A 264 18.02 8.84 -6.94
N VAL A 265 18.36 7.99 -7.92
CA VAL A 265 17.64 7.90 -9.19
C VAL A 265 16.18 7.46 -8.99
N ILE A 266 15.96 6.46 -8.15
CA ILE A 266 14.62 5.93 -7.86
C ILE A 266 13.80 7.00 -7.13
N ASP A 267 14.31 7.55 -6.04
CA ASP A 267 13.58 8.53 -5.22
C ASP A 267 13.18 9.75 -6.05
N THR A 268 14.11 10.30 -6.87
CA THR A 268 13.80 11.39 -7.81
C THR A 268 12.70 11.01 -8.80
N THR A 269 12.74 9.80 -9.35
CA THR A 269 11.73 9.34 -10.32
C THR A 269 10.37 9.15 -9.67
N LEU A 270 10.33 8.52 -8.47
CA LEU A 270 9.09 8.28 -7.74
C LEU A 270 8.44 9.59 -7.29
N GLU A 271 9.24 10.52 -6.73
CA GLU A 271 8.76 11.83 -6.31
C GLU A 271 8.16 12.60 -7.50
N PHE A 272 8.89 12.67 -8.61
CA PHE A 272 8.40 13.32 -9.83
C PHE A 272 7.07 12.74 -10.31
N VAL A 273 6.99 11.42 -10.49
CA VAL A 273 5.78 10.79 -11.04
C VAL A 273 4.60 10.86 -10.06
N ARG A 274 4.87 10.79 -8.75
CA ARG A 274 3.85 10.93 -7.71
C ARG A 274 3.22 12.32 -7.70
N GLU A 275 4.01 13.36 -7.90
CA GLU A 275 3.57 14.76 -7.80
C GLU A 275 3.06 15.29 -9.14
N GLU A 276 3.77 15.00 -10.22
CA GLU A 276 3.46 15.54 -11.54
C GLU A 276 2.57 14.60 -12.38
N GLY A 277 2.60 13.29 -12.11
CA GLY A 277 1.92 12.30 -12.96
C GLY A 277 2.56 12.18 -14.35
N HIS A 278 1.78 11.62 -15.27
CA HIS A 278 2.16 11.50 -16.69
C HIS A 278 1.47 12.55 -17.53
N THR A 279 2.26 13.37 -18.21
CA THR A 279 1.87 14.35 -19.24
C THR A 279 2.80 14.17 -20.43
N GLN A 280 2.53 14.81 -21.56
CA GLN A 280 3.45 14.76 -22.70
C GLN A 280 4.86 15.31 -22.40
N GLN A 281 5.00 16.20 -21.42
CA GLN A 281 6.27 16.81 -21.00
C GLN A 281 7.03 15.98 -19.96
N SER A 282 6.38 15.02 -19.30
CA SER A 282 6.95 14.30 -18.15
C SER A 282 8.30 13.65 -18.46
N ALA A 283 8.47 13.07 -19.64
CA ALA A 283 9.71 12.42 -20.03
C ALA A 283 10.90 13.40 -20.12
N THR A 284 10.69 14.59 -20.66
CA THR A 284 11.72 15.62 -20.79
C THR A 284 12.07 16.19 -19.42
N ALA A 285 11.06 16.58 -18.63
CA ALA A 285 11.27 17.14 -17.29
C ALA A 285 11.98 16.16 -16.35
N LEU A 286 11.56 14.88 -16.32
CA LEU A 286 12.24 13.86 -15.52
C LEU A 286 13.69 13.66 -15.96
N ARG A 287 13.96 13.64 -17.28
CA ARG A 287 15.30 13.45 -17.78
C ARG A 287 16.22 14.58 -17.33
N GLU A 288 15.78 15.84 -17.37
CA GLU A 288 16.55 16.98 -16.89
C GLU A 288 16.91 16.85 -15.39
N MET A 289 15.95 16.42 -14.57
CA MET A 289 16.18 16.15 -13.15
C MET A 289 17.21 15.03 -12.93
N LEU A 290 17.09 13.92 -13.66
CA LEU A 290 18.00 12.77 -13.55
C LEU A 290 19.40 13.09 -14.07
N ASP A 291 19.52 13.93 -15.09
CA ASP A 291 20.82 14.38 -15.62
C ASP A 291 21.55 15.26 -14.62
N ALA A 292 20.85 16.01 -13.77
CA ALA A 292 21.43 16.82 -12.72
C ALA A 292 22.02 16.01 -11.54
N LEU A 293 21.71 14.71 -11.41
CA LEU A 293 22.19 13.89 -10.28
C LEU A 293 23.67 13.52 -10.33
N TYR A 294 24.38 13.70 -11.46
CA TYR A 294 25.80 13.37 -11.62
C TYR A 294 26.18 11.97 -11.11
N VAL A 295 25.44 10.96 -11.51
CA VAL A 295 25.64 9.57 -11.07
C VAL A 295 26.63 8.80 -11.96
N ASP A 296 27.26 7.77 -11.39
CA ASP A 296 28.18 6.86 -12.08
C ASP A 296 27.44 5.99 -13.13
N PRO A 297 28.14 5.39 -14.12
CA PRO A 297 27.53 4.66 -15.22
C PRO A 297 26.47 3.62 -14.84
N PRO A 298 26.62 2.78 -13.79
CA PRO A 298 25.57 1.81 -13.43
C PRO A 298 24.25 2.47 -13.05
N ALA A 299 24.28 3.57 -12.29
CA ALA A 299 23.09 4.33 -11.92
C ALA A 299 22.54 5.15 -13.10
N ARG A 300 23.39 5.61 -14.00
CA ARG A 300 22.98 6.26 -15.24
C ARG A 300 22.17 5.34 -16.13
N ILE A 301 22.52 4.05 -16.22
CA ILE A 301 21.75 3.05 -16.96
C ILE A 301 20.34 2.90 -16.34
N LEU A 302 20.22 2.90 -15.02
CA LEU A 302 18.92 2.87 -14.34
C LEU A 302 18.11 4.14 -14.63
N ALA A 303 18.73 5.31 -14.61
CA ALA A 303 18.09 6.58 -14.92
C ALA A 303 17.52 6.59 -16.35
N ILE A 304 18.29 6.11 -17.33
CA ILE A 304 17.84 5.98 -18.73
C ILE A 304 16.67 5.00 -18.82
N GLU A 305 16.72 3.85 -18.13
CA GLU A 305 15.63 2.86 -18.13
C GLU A 305 14.32 3.46 -17.57
N LEU A 306 14.39 4.17 -16.44
CA LEU A 306 13.21 4.77 -15.82
C LEU A 306 12.68 5.96 -16.62
N ALA A 307 13.54 6.80 -17.19
CA ALA A 307 13.13 7.89 -18.06
C ALA A 307 12.45 7.36 -19.35
N ALA A 308 12.97 6.28 -19.95
CA ALA A 308 12.35 5.62 -21.08
C ALA A 308 10.97 5.05 -20.72
N PHE A 309 10.84 4.43 -19.55
CA PHE A 309 9.56 3.93 -19.07
C PHE A 309 8.53 5.08 -18.89
N VAL A 310 8.91 6.18 -18.25
CA VAL A 310 8.02 7.35 -18.07
C VAL A 310 7.64 7.93 -19.44
N ARG A 311 8.55 7.99 -20.41
CA ARG A 311 8.25 8.39 -21.78
C ARG A 311 7.17 7.50 -22.41
N ASP A 312 7.29 6.19 -22.26
CA ASP A 312 6.37 5.23 -22.88
C ASP A 312 4.97 5.29 -22.21
N GLN A 313 4.89 5.58 -20.91
CA GLN A 313 3.61 5.85 -20.22
C GLN A 313 3.03 7.21 -20.68
N ALA A 314 3.83 8.24 -20.70
CA ALA A 314 3.43 9.58 -21.08
C ALA A 314 2.95 9.68 -22.55
N ALA A 315 3.48 8.85 -23.45
CA ALA A 315 3.07 8.80 -24.84
C ALA A 315 1.60 8.37 -25.05
N GLN A 316 0.99 7.72 -24.04
CA GLN A 316 -0.41 7.32 -24.09
C GLN A 316 -1.36 8.47 -23.69
N VAL A 317 -0.84 9.51 -23.04
CA VAL A 317 -1.64 10.61 -22.50
C VAL A 317 -1.94 11.63 -23.58
N ALA A 318 -3.20 12.03 -23.70
CA ALA A 318 -3.61 13.01 -24.71
C ALA A 318 -3.00 14.41 -24.44
N PRO A 319 -2.83 15.25 -25.48
CA PRO A 319 -2.32 16.61 -25.31
C PRO A 319 -3.15 17.41 -24.30
N GLY A 320 -2.48 18.05 -23.34
CA GLY A 320 -3.14 18.86 -22.31
C GLY A 320 -3.76 18.06 -21.17
N GLU A 321 -3.70 16.73 -21.21
CA GLU A 321 -4.17 15.86 -20.15
C GLU A 321 -3.04 15.44 -19.21
N ARG A 322 -3.44 15.00 -18.01
CA ARG A 322 -2.57 14.42 -16.99
C ARG A 322 -3.21 13.18 -16.38
N LEU A 323 -2.41 12.13 -16.21
CA LEU A 323 -2.82 10.89 -15.53
C LEU A 323 -1.87 10.59 -14.36
N PRO A 324 -2.38 10.05 -13.24
CA PRO A 324 -1.52 9.60 -12.15
C PRO A 324 -0.66 8.41 -12.59
N GLY A 325 0.55 8.28 -12.01
CA GLY A 325 1.48 7.20 -12.36
C GLY A 325 1.92 6.35 -11.16
N SER A 326 1.32 6.54 -9.97
CA SER A 326 1.68 5.78 -8.77
C SER A 326 0.44 5.27 -8.02
N THR A 327 0.51 4.01 -7.57
CA THR A 327 -0.49 3.35 -6.72
C THR A 327 -0.14 3.41 -5.21
N GLU A 328 0.83 4.19 -4.78
CA GLU A 328 1.26 4.28 -3.37
C GLU A 328 0.10 4.58 -2.40
N VAL A 329 -0.91 5.32 -2.85
CA VAL A 329 -2.11 5.59 -2.06
C VAL A 329 -2.87 4.31 -1.71
N LEU A 330 -2.91 3.29 -2.57
CA LEU A 330 -3.49 1.96 -2.29
C LEU A 330 -2.69 1.23 -1.22
N GLU A 331 -1.36 1.20 -1.34
CA GLU A 331 -0.49 0.59 -0.34
C GLU A 331 -0.67 1.24 1.04
N SER A 332 -0.78 2.57 1.07
CA SER A 332 -1.07 3.33 2.28
C SER A 332 -2.45 2.98 2.87
N CYS A 333 -3.48 2.79 2.04
CA CYS A 333 -4.81 2.31 2.46
C CYS A 333 -4.71 0.92 3.12
N PHE A 334 -4.00 -0.01 2.49
CA PHE A 334 -3.78 -1.35 3.06
C PHE A 334 -2.99 -1.30 4.36
N GLY A 335 -1.98 -0.44 4.45
CA GLY A 335 -1.21 -0.21 5.68
C GLY A 335 -2.09 0.29 6.83
N LYS A 336 -2.97 1.26 6.57
CA LYS A 336 -3.94 1.77 7.56
C LYS A 336 -4.95 0.71 7.98
N MET A 337 -5.50 -0.06 7.04
CA MET A 337 -6.42 -1.15 7.35
C MET A 337 -5.76 -2.21 8.23
N LYS A 338 -4.54 -2.63 7.89
CA LYS A 338 -3.77 -3.59 8.70
C LYS A 338 -3.50 -3.07 10.12
N ALA A 339 -3.21 -1.77 10.27
CA ALA A 339 -3.04 -1.16 11.59
C ALA A 339 -4.33 -1.24 12.42
N ILE A 340 -5.51 -1.03 11.82
CA ILE A 340 -6.80 -1.21 12.50
C ILE A 340 -7.01 -2.70 12.88
N GLU A 341 -6.59 -3.65 12.03
CA GLU A 341 -6.70 -5.09 12.29
C GLU A 341 -5.77 -5.59 13.40
N GLN A 342 -4.55 -5.08 13.49
CA GLN A 342 -3.55 -5.51 14.50
C GLN A 342 -4.04 -5.35 15.94
N HIS A 343 -4.97 -4.44 16.19
CA HIS A 343 -5.57 -4.22 17.50
C HIS A 343 -6.74 -5.18 17.81
N GLN A 344 -7.01 -6.15 16.94
CA GLN A 344 -8.04 -7.17 17.15
C GLN A 344 -7.42 -8.52 17.48
N SER A 345 -8.05 -9.26 18.39
CA SER A 345 -7.61 -10.60 18.79
C SER A 345 -7.78 -11.67 17.69
N ARG A 346 -8.28 -11.30 16.51
CA ARG A 346 -8.64 -12.22 15.44
C ARG A 346 -8.28 -11.61 14.11
N SER A 347 -7.44 -12.31 13.35
CA SER A 347 -7.03 -11.98 12.00
C SER A 347 -7.81 -12.82 10.96
N GLY A 348 -7.92 -12.31 9.75
CA GLY A 348 -8.55 -12.99 8.61
C GLY A 348 -9.49 -12.06 7.84
N PHE A 349 -10.04 -12.55 6.73
CA PHE A 349 -11.02 -11.82 5.92
C PHE A 349 -12.27 -11.59 6.76
N THR A 350 -12.34 -10.42 7.39
CA THR A 350 -13.46 -10.01 8.24
C THR A 350 -14.17 -8.84 7.60
N GLY A 351 -15.39 -8.54 8.06
CA GLY A 351 -16.10 -7.34 7.65
C GLY A 351 -15.28 -6.04 7.80
N LEU A 352 -14.14 -6.09 8.50
CA LEU A 352 -13.24 -4.94 8.65
C LEU A 352 -12.64 -4.47 7.31
N ILE A 353 -12.64 -5.30 6.28
CA ILE A 353 -12.25 -4.87 4.93
C ILE A 353 -13.07 -3.68 4.43
N LEU A 354 -14.31 -3.51 4.90
CA LEU A 354 -15.11 -2.32 4.63
C LEU A 354 -14.47 -1.03 5.14
N SER A 355 -13.52 -1.11 6.08
CA SER A 355 -12.75 0.07 6.49
C SER A 355 -11.95 0.69 5.34
N LEU A 356 -11.60 -0.07 4.30
CA LEU A 356 -10.97 0.47 3.10
C LEU A 356 -11.87 1.52 2.44
N GLY A 357 -13.19 1.26 2.31
CA GLY A 357 -14.13 2.26 1.84
C GLY A 357 -14.27 3.47 2.77
N ALA A 358 -14.11 3.28 4.09
CA ALA A 358 -14.16 4.39 5.04
C ALA A 358 -12.89 5.25 5.03
N LEU A 359 -11.72 4.67 4.70
CA LEU A 359 -10.43 5.34 4.68
C LEU A 359 -10.26 6.32 3.53
N VAL A 360 -10.96 6.10 2.42
CA VAL A 360 -10.89 6.94 1.22
C VAL A 360 -12.09 7.87 1.16
N SER A 361 -12.00 8.90 0.30
CA SER A 361 -12.99 9.96 0.19
C SER A 361 -13.19 10.72 1.52
N GLN A 362 -13.62 11.95 1.45
CA GLN A 362 -13.81 12.76 2.66
C GLN A 362 -14.89 12.16 3.58
N THR A 363 -14.57 12.07 4.87
CA THR A 363 -15.53 11.64 5.91
C THR A 363 -15.96 12.88 6.70
N THR A 364 -16.98 13.59 6.18
CA THR A 364 -17.60 14.73 6.85
C THR A 364 -18.70 14.29 7.82
N ALA A 365 -19.20 15.20 8.63
CA ALA A 365 -20.32 14.92 9.53
C ALA A 365 -21.58 14.53 8.75
N GLU A 366 -21.81 15.16 7.59
CA GLU A 366 -22.93 14.89 6.68
C GLU A 366 -22.82 13.48 6.09
N VAL A 367 -21.65 13.08 5.61
CA VAL A 367 -21.39 11.71 5.10
C VAL A 367 -21.65 10.67 6.18
N VAL A 368 -21.23 10.95 7.42
CA VAL A 368 -21.49 10.05 8.56
C VAL A 368 -22.99 9.98 8.85
N ALA A 369 -23.68 11.11 8.89
CA ALA A 369 -25.13 11.14 9.12
C ALA A 369 -25.89 10.36 8.04
N GLN A 370 -25.58 10.58 6.76
CA GLN A 370 -26.19 9.86 5.63
C GLN A 370 -25.89 8.36 5.70
N ALA A 371 -24.66 7.96 6.03
CA ALA A 371 -24.31 6.56 6.22
C ALA A 371 -25.14 5.91 7.32
N MET A 372 -25.39 6.62 8.43
CA MET A 372 -26.20 6.10 9.54
C MET A 372 -27.71 6.06 9.21
N GLN A 373 -28.19 6.92 8.35
CA GLN A 373 -29.59 6.90 7.88
C GLN A 373 -29.82 5.80 6.84
N THR A 374 -28.85 5.60 5.93
CA THR A 374 -29.02 4.73 4.76
C THR A 374 -28.66 3.27 5.04
N ILE A 375 -27.52 3.04 5.72
CA ILE A 375 -26.99 1.69 5.95
C ILE A 375 -27.33 1.23 7.37
N ARG A 376 -28.06 0.15 7.50
CA ARG A 376 -28.37 -0.49 8.78
C ARG A 376 -27.29 -1.51 9.15
N THR A 377 -27.17 -1.86 10.41
CA THR A 377 -26.26 -2.93 10.86
C THR A 377 -26.49 -4.26 10.15
N LYS A 378 -27.75 -4.59 9.87
CA LYS A 378 -28.08 -5.80 9.11
C LYS A 378 -27.56 -5.79 7.67
N ASP A 379 -27.47 -4.62 7.05
CA ASP A 379 -26.99 -4.50 5.67
C ASP A 379 -25.49 -4.78 5.61
N VAL A 380 -24.70 -4.33 6.62
CA VAL A 380 -23.30 -4.70 6.79
C VAL A 380 -23.13 -6.21 6.92
N TRP A 381 -23.94 -6.86 7.77
CA TRP A 381 -23.84 -8.31 7.95
C TRP A 381 -24.31 -9.11 6.74
N THR A 382 -25.31 -8.61 6.02
CA THR A 382 -25.74 -9.18 4.75
C THR A 382 -24.63 -9.10 3.73
N TRP A 383 -24.03 -7.90 3.54
CA TRP A 383 -22.89 -7.74 2.64
C TRP A 383 -21.73 -8.68 3.01
N CYS A 384 -21.37 -8.76 4.29
CA CYS A 384 -20.31 -9.67 4.72
C CYS A 384 -20.62 -11.14 4.38
N ARG A 385 -21.85 -11.60 4.55
CA ARG A 385 -22.22 -12.99 4.23
C ARG A 385 -22.24 -13.26 2.74
N THR A 386 -22.77 -12.34 1.95
CA THR A 386 -22.92 -12.53 0.51
C THR A 386 -21.64 -12.32 -0.27
N VAL A 387 -20.78 -11.37 0.18
CA VAL A 387 -19.58 -10.97 -0.55
C VAL A 387 -18.33 -11.67 0.00
N LEU A 388 -18.15 -11.76 1.33
CA LEU A 388 -16.96 -12.38 1.93
C LEU A 388 -17.12 -13.88 2.18
N GLY A 389 -18.36 -14.38 2.24
CA GLY A 389 -18.62 -15.76 2.61
C GLY A 389 -18.36 -16.08 4.09
N PRO A 390 -18.16 -17.38 4.45
CA PRO A 390 -17.93 -17.79 5.82
C PRO A 390 -16.56 -17.31 6.32
N SER A 391 -16.52 -16.76 7.53
CA SER A 391 -15.26 -16.36 8.17
C SER A 391 -14.37 -17.59 8.46
N VAL A 392 -13.04 -17.38 8.49
CA VAL A 392 -12.07 -18.42 8.90
C VAL A 392 -12.44 -19.05 10.23
N GLN A 393 -13.03 -18.28 11.16
CA GLN A 393 -13.52 -18.79 12.43
C GLN A 393 -14.75 -19.69 12.29
N SER A 394 -15.68 -19.32 11.40
CA SER A 394 -16.83 -20.18 11.08
C SER A 394 -16.36 -21.50 10.49
N LEU A 395 -15.41 -21.45 9.57
CA LEU A 395 -14.80 -22.64 8.98
C LEU A 395 -14.07 -23.51 10.03
N ARG A 396 -13.26 -22.89 10.91
CA ARG A 396 -12.63 -23.60 12.02
C ARG A 396 -13.65 -24.27 12.93
N LYS A 397 -14.69 -23.55 13.31
CA LYS A 397 -15.77 -24.12 14.15
C LYS A 397 -16.42 -25.31 13.46
N GLN A 398 -16.69 -25.24 12.17
CA GLN A 398 -17.23 -26.36 11.39
C GLN A 398 -16.28 -27.57 11.37
N ILE A 399 -14.98 -27.35 11.09
CA ILE A 399 -13.97 -28.41 11.06
C ILE A 399 -13.86 -29.12 12.43
N TYR A 400 -13.80 -28.37 13.52
CA TYR A 400 -13.65 -28.94 14.86
C TYR A 400 -14.94 -29.49 15.46
N SER A 401 -16.11 -29.13 14.95
CA SER A 401 -17.41 -29.68 15.36
C SER A 401 -17.87 -30.87 14.51
N SER A 402 -17.21 -31.17 13.41
CA SER A 402 -17.46 -32.38 12.63
C SER A 402 -17.07 -33.61 13.45
N PRO A 403 -17.92 -34.63 13.60
CA PRO A 403 -17.55 -35.86 14.32
C PRO A 403 -16.33 -36.49 13.62
N PRO A 404 -15.40 -37.12 14.37
CA PRO A 404 -14.29 -37.81 13.78
C PRO A 404 -14.82 -38.86 12.79
N LEU A 405 -14.20 -38.95 11.61
CA LEU A 405 -14.47 -40.00 10.64
C LEU A 405 -14.32 -41.33 11.39
N VAL A 406 -15.42 -42.04 11.59
CA VAL A 406 -15.40 -43.42 12.10
C VAL A 406 -14.70 -44.22 11.03
N ASN A 407 -13.43 -44.57 11.25
CA ASN A 407 -12.76 -45.59 10.45
C ASN A 407 -13.57 -46.87 10.61
N GLU A 408 -14.30 -47.26 9.61
CA GLU A 408 -14.80 -48.60 9.49
C GLU A 408 -13.60 -49.54 9.41
N THR A 409 -13.14 -49.95 10.58
CA THR A 409 -12.16 -51.03 10.68
C THR A 409 -12.90 -52.30 10.23
N LYS A 410 -12.39 -52.82 9.13
CA LYS A 410 -12.77 -54.11 8.53
C LYS A 410 -13.10 -55.14 9.60
N ALA A 411 -14.35 -55.54 9.64
CA ALA A 411 -14.70 -56.82 10.20
C ALA A 411 -14.12 -57.93 9.30
N ARG A 412 -13.20 -58.67 9.87
CA ARG A 412 -12.97 -60.09 9.60
C ARG A 412 -12.39 -60.73 10.84
#